data_fc9056982c932b172544b79e9b7554fb
#
_entry.id   fc9056982c932b172544b79e9b7554fb
#
_cell.length_a   1.000
_cell.length_b   1.000
_cell.length_c   1.000
_cell.angle_alpha   90.00
_cell.angle_beta   90.00
_cell.angle_gamma   90.00
#
_symmetry.space_group_name_H-M   'P 1'
#
loop_
_entity.id
_entity.type
_entity.pdbx_description
1 polymer ?
#
loop_
_entity_poly.entity_id
_entity_poly.type
_entity_poly.pdbx_seq_one_letter_code
_entity_poly.pdbx_strand_id
1 'polypeptide(L)'
;MIDFLRGSYDMDFYLAAIPVQVLFLVYYMRKRKLPMKDTMYFTNLMYFNLAAMIAGILSAAACAGWETTSVPVIYGLNVGYHLFVLLAAYNGFRYVMETLHAGDRINPKWIRLAAVPVLPMALVIFVSQFFGSMISVDPETGIHQGSLYPLFYGFLIFYLVLCLATALVFRTEDNEGQVEGILTAGAFIMAGILLEGYYWQELFLSFSFTMGIAVIYLTVRNPDLFLDHKTELMTREAFRMIMRQLLEKNDFEGFGFVIRDYDECRMAYGGAFVDGFLGYFGKYLRQEFSKQYLFYMGGGRFFIVSTLPMDLEAEVSKVHERFRKPWGRDGKIAYFDINCCILDDTLVFSSVDELKQCIGIAFETADSPKHEDVIIDKGYQERVKRQFHVRGLLEESLAGNSLEVFLQPLVEASSGRVEGAEALVRMKDKDGSIVGPAEFIDMASATGAVSILGEQVFAKVCEFIRDGGLEACGMKWVHVNVGQCSVCAVVWQNA
;
A
#
# COMPACT_ATOMS: atom_id res chain seq x y z
N MET A 1 15.74 27.29 40.18
CA MET A 1 14.64 26.39 39.84
C MET A 1 15.14 25.15 39.05
N ILE A 2 15.97 25.31 38.02
CA ILE A 2 16.58 24.20 37.26
C ILE A 2 17.55 23.40 38.14
N ASP A 3 18.39 24.05 38.94
CA ASP A 3 19.36 23.37 39.83
C ASP A 3 18.68 22.60 40.99
N PHE A 4 17.48 23.01 41.42
CA PHE A 4 16.68 22.28 42.40
C PHE A 4 16.12 20.98 41.86
N LEU A 5 15.79 20.94 40.55
CA LEU A 5 15.25 19.76 39.86
C LEU A 5 16.32 18.71 39.55
N ARG A 6 17.61 19.08 39.54
CA ARG A 6 18.73 18.16 39.26
C ARG A 6 19.12 17.23 40.43
N GLY A 7 18.50 17.39 41.58
CA GLY A 7 18.97 16.69 42.82
C GLY A 7 18.55 15.22 42.91
N SER A 8 17.52 14.76 42.18
CA SER A 8 16.96 13.40 42.36
C SER A 8 16.64 12.68 41.04
N TYR A 9 16.31 13.43 39.97
CA TYR A 9 16.03 12.89 38.61
C TYR A 9 16.56 13.83 37.55
N ASP A 10 17.25 13.30 36.55
CA ASP A 10 17.68 14.10 35.38
C ASP A 10 16.53 14.14 34.35
N MET A 11 16.00 15.35 34.09
CA MET A 11 14.91 15.60 33.18
C MET A 11 15.37 16.17 31.83
N ASP A 12 16.65 16.32 31.60
CA ASP A 12 17.21 16.99 30.41
C ASP A 12 16.72 16.29 29.12
N PHE A 13 16.66 14.97 29.11
CA PHE A 13 16.15 14.18 27.97
C PHE A 13 14.66 14.42 27.69
N TYR A 14 13.81 14.54 28.70
CA TYR A 14 12.39 14.83 28.50
C TYR A 14 12.17 16.27 28.04
N LEU A 15 12.90 17.22 28.61
CA LEU A 15 12.85 18.62 28.19
C LEU A 15 13.31 18.80 26.73
N ALA A 16 14.29 18.04 26.29
CA ALA A 16 14.73 18.02 24.90
C ALA A 16 13.71 17.32 23.96
N ALA A 17 13.08 16.24 24.42
CA ALA A 17 12.14 15.46 23.62
C ALA A 17 10.79 16.14 23.40
N ILE A 18 10.25 16.89 24.38
CA ILE A 18 8.93 17.53 24.27
C ILE A 18 8.82 18.46 23.05
N PRO A 19 9.74 19.43 22.82
CA PRO A 19 9.66 20.27 21.63
C PRO A 19 9.67 19.46 20.32
N VAL A 20 10.49 18.43 20.25
CA VAL A 20 10.59 17.53 19.10
C VAL A 20 9.26 16.81 18.88
N GLN A 21 8.72 16.21 19.94
CA GLN A 21 7.43 15.50 19.89
C GLN A 21 6.28 16.43 19.51
N VAL A 22 6.23 17.64 20.05
CA VAL A 22 5.21 18.64 19.72
C VAL A 22 5.33 19.07 18.27
N LEU A 23 6.56 19.31 17.77
CA LEU A 23 6.80 19.66 16.39
C LEU A 23 6.29 18.56 15.44
N PHE A 24 6.65 17.30 15.71
CA PHE A 24 6.14 16.16 14.93
C PHE A 24 4.62 16.07 15.00
N LEU A 25 4.02 16.23 16.16
CA LEU A 25 2.57 16.17 16.34
C LEU A 25 1.87 17.28 15.54
N VAL A 26 2.34 18.54 15.66
CA VAL A 26 1.76 19.68 14.93
C VAL A 26 1.90 19.50 13.42
N TYR A 27 3.09 19.09 12.96
CA TYR A 27 3.33 18.84 11.54
C TYR A 27 2.45 17.71 11.02
N TYR A 28 2.37 16.59 11.75
CA TYR A 28 1.52 15.46 11.42
C TYR A 28 0.02 15.83 11.42
N MET A 29 -0.44 16.67 12.36
CA MET A 29 -1.85 17.11 12.43
C MET A 29 -2.24 18.06 11.29
N ARG A 30 -1.29 18.85 10.77
CA ARG A 30 -1.54 19.77 9.64
C ARG A 30 -1.65 19.07 8.30
N LYS A 31 -1.04 17.90 8.14
CA LYS A 31 -1.11 17.14 6.88
C LYS A 31 -2.41 16.35 6.79
N ARG A 32 -2.90 16.17 5.56
CA ARG A 32 -4.09 15.35 5.28
C ARG A 32 -3.78 13.90 5.68
N LYS A 33 -4.62 13.34 6.54
CA LYS A 33 -4.46 11.98 7.03
C LYS A 33 -5.28 11.01 6.19
N LEU A 34 -4.72 9.85 5.94
CA LEU A 34 -5.49 8.71 5.45
C LEU A 34 -6.38 8.21 6.61
N PRO A 35 -7.70 8.01 6.41
CA PRO A 35 -8.60 7.52 7.47
C PRO A 35 -8.43 6.00 7.65
N MET A 36 -7.27 5.61 8.15
CA MET A 36 -6.88 4.22 8.37
C MET A 36 -6.75 3.94 9.86
N LYS A 37 -6.98 2.69 10.30
CA LYS A 37 -6.87 2.28 11.70
C LYS A 37 -5.46 2.50 12.25
N ASP A 38 -4.44 2.25 11.46
CA ASP A 38 -3.05 2.48 11.81
C ASP A 38 -2.75 3.97 12.07
N THR A 39 -3.40 4.89 11.33
CA THR A 39 -3.34 6.34 11.58
C THR A 39 -3.85 6.70 12.98
N MET A 40 -4.92 6.04 13.42
CA MET A 40 -5.47 6.22 14.78
C MET A 40 -4.46 5.74 15.83
N TYR A 41 -3.90 4.53 15.68
CA TYR A 41 -2.95 3.99 16.65
C TYR A 41 -1.65 4.78 16.70
N PHE A 42 -1.14 5.26 15.56
CA PHE A 42 0.03 6.13 15.52
C PHE A 42 -0.23 7.48 16.21
N THR A 43 -1.39 8.07 15.97
CA THR A 43 -1.81 9.32 16.64
C THR A 43 -1.91 9.12 18.16
N ASN A 44 -2.53 8.04 18.60
CA ASN A 44 -2.64 7.68 20.03
C ASN A 44 -1.26 7.45 20.65
N LEU A 45 -0.36 6.76 19.96
CA LEU A 45 1.02 6.57 20.40
C LEU A 45 1.72 7.91 20.66
N MET A 46 1.58 8.88 19.73
CA MET A 46 2.15 10.23 19.91
C MET A 46 1.56 10.97 21.10
N TYR A 47 0.24 10.92 21.29
CA TYR A 47 -0.43 11.58 22.43
C TYR A 47 -0.06 10.93 23.76
N PHE A 48 -0.05 9.60 23.84
CA PHE A 48 0.28 8.90 25.07
C PHE A 48 1.76 9.10 25.44
N ASN A 49 2.68 9.11 24.46
CA ASN A 49 4.07 9.41 24.74
C ASN A 49 4.27 10.86 25.23
N LEU A 50 3.59 11.85 24.64
CA LEU A 50 3.63 13.24 25.10
C LEU A 50 3.04 13.36 26.52
N ALA A 51 1.93 12.71 26.79
CA ALA A 51 1.31 12.70 28.12
C ALA A 51 2.23 12.03 29.16
N ALA A 52 2.92 10.95 28.77
CA ALA A 52 3.91 10.28 29.62
C ALA A 52 5.07 11.22 29.96
N MET A 53 5.62 11.96 28.98
CA MET A 53 6.69 12.94 29.25
C MET A 53 6.25 14.04 30.22
N ILE A 54 5.04 14.58 30.01
CA ILE A 54 4.50 15.62 30.91
C ILE A 54 4.29 15.05 32.31
N ALA A 55 3.65 13.88 32.42
CA ALA A 55 3.43 13.21 33.71
C ALA A 55 4.77 12.83 34.39
N GLY A 56 5.76 12.39 33.61
CA GLY A 56 7.11 12.07 34.07
C GLY A 56 7.82 13.29 34.69
N ILE A 57 7.77 14.44 34.02
CA ILE A 57 8.34 15.69 34.54
C ILE A 57 7.62 16.11 35.85
N LEU A 58 6.29 16.06 35.87
CA LEU A 58 5.52 16.39 37.06
C LEU A 58 5.79 15.42 38.21
N SER A 59 5.91 14.12 37.91
CA SER A 59 6.28 13.10 38.88
C SER A 59 7.69 13.31 39.43
N ALA A 60 8.68 13.58 38.55
CA ALA A 60 10.06 13.87 38.95
C ALA A 60 10.14 15.14 39.83
N ALA A 61 9.43 16.21 39.44
CA ALA A 61 9.35 17.43 40.24
C ALA A 61 8.72 17.21 41.62
N ALA A 62 7.63 16.41 41.68
CA ALA A 62 7.00 16.04 42.93
C ALA A 62 7.93 15.17 43.80
N CYS A 63 8.69 14.27 43.20
CA CYS A 63 9.70 13.45 43.88
C CYS A 63 10.89 14.30 44.38
N ALA A 64 11.36 15.27 43.60
CA ALA A 64 12.43 16.19 44.05
C ALA A 64 11.97 17.03 45.25
N GLY A 65 10.68 17.39 45.35
CA GLY A 65 10.10 18.11 46.46
C GLY A 65 9.37 17.23 47.46
N TRP A 66 9.77 15.97 47.64
CA TRP A 66 9.04 14.97 48.44
C TRP A 66 8.77 15.38 49.88
N GLU A 67 9.69 16.20 50.50
CA GLU A 67 9.50 16.70 51.88
C GLU A 67 8.31 17.64 52.01
N THR A 68 7.96 18.36 50.95
CA THR A 68 6.87 19.37 50.96
C THR A 68 5.63 18.90 50.17
N THR A 69 5.77 17.89 49.34
CA THR A 69 4.71 17.33 48.48
C THR A 69 3.99 16.19 49.21
N SER A 70 2.67 16.19 49.23
CA SER A 70 1.91 15.09 49.84
C SER A 70 2.13 13.77 49.07
N VAL A 71 2.35 12.69 49.83
CA VAL A 71 2.62 11.34 49.28
C VAL A 71 1.55 10.88 48.27
N PRO A 72 0.24 11.10 48.46
CA PRO A 72 -0.76 10.76 47.44
C PRO A 72 -0.58 11.46 46.09
N VAL A 73 -0.04 12.70 46.07
CA VAL A 73 0.22 13.43 44.84
C VAL A 73 1.40 12.81 44.10
N ILE A 74 2.49 12.47 44.82
CA ILE A 74 3.64 11.77 44.22
C ILE A 74 3.18 10.45 43.59
N TYR A 75 2.44 9.66 44.32
CA TYR A 75 1.90 8.39 43.83
C TYR A 75 0.96 8.57 42.65
N GLY A 76 0.02 9.52 42.69
CA GLY A 76 -0.92 9.78 41.61
C GLY A 76 -0.23 10.18 40.29
N LEU A 77 0.80 11.05 40.34
CA LEU A 77 1.57 11.45 39.17
C LEU A 77 2.39 10.29 38.61
N ASN A 78 2.95 9.46 39.50
CA ASN A 78 3.72 8.29 39.08
C ASN A 78 2.82 7.23 38.42
N VAL A 79 1.63 6.98 38.94
CA VAL A 79 0.61 6.14 38.31
C VAL A 79 0.29 6.66 36.90
N GLY A 80 0.04 7.96 36.76
CA GLY A 80 -0.24 8.60 35.48
C GLY A 80 0.87 8.37 34.47
N TYR A 81 2.11 8.57 34.86
CA TYR A 81 3.28 8.30 34.01
C TYR A 81 3.32 6.85 33.50
N HIS A 82 3.26 5.88 34.41
CA HIS A 82 3.34 4.47 34.03
C HIS A 82 2.16 4.02 33.17
N LEU A 83 0.94 4.53 33.45
CA LEU A 83 -0.23 4.23 32.62
C LEU A 83 -0.12 4.78 31.21
N PHE A 84 0.40 6.00 31.04
CA PHE A 84 0.59 6.55 29.70
C PHE A 84 1.67 5.81 28.91
N VAL A 85 2.77 5.39 29.55
CA VAL A 85 3.79 4.55 28.90
C VAL A 85 3.22 3.18 28.53
N LEU A 86 2.42 2.56 29.39
CA LEU A 86 1.70 1.31 29.13
C LEU A 86 0.82 1.43 27.86
N LEU A 87 0.03 2.49 27.79
CA LEU A 87 -0.85 2.76 26.67
C LEU A 87 -0.07 3.07 25.38
N ALA A 88 1.06 3.77 25.50
CA ALA A 88 1.95 4.02 24.35
C ALA A 88 2.51 2.71 23.80
N ALA A 89 3.02 1.81 24.65
CA ALA A 89 3.54 0.51 24.23
C ALA A 89 2.49 -0.35 23.53
N TYR A 90 1.27 -0.44 24.10
CA TYR A 90 0.16 -1.17 23.49
C TYR A 90 -0.26 -0.56 22.14
N ASN A 91 -0.39 0.77 22.03
CA ASN A 91 -0.73 1.43 20.76
C ASN A 91 0.38 1.27 19.72
N GLY A 92 1.64 1.24 20.14
CA GLY A 92 2.77 0.90 19.27
C GLY A 92 2.64 -0.50 18.67
N PHE A 93 2.31 -1.50 19.48
CA PHE A 93 2.04 -2.86 19.00
C PHE A 93 0.85 -2.89 18.02
N ARG A 94 -0.28 -2.27 18.38
CA ARG A 94 -1.45 -2.20 17.50
C ARG A 94 -1.15 -1.49 16.19
N TYR A 95 -0.32 -0.44 16.24
CA TYR A 95 0.17 0.26 15.05
C TYR A 95 0.94 -0.69 14.11
N VAL A 96 1.91 -1.45 14.65
CA VAL A 96 2.70 -2.42 13.84
C VAL A 96 1.79 -3.49 13.23
N MET A 97 0.84 -4.02 13.99
CA MET A 97 -0.13 -5.01 13.52
C MET A 97 -0.97 -4.52 12.33
N GLU A 98 -1.49 -3.30 12.42
CA GLU A 98 -2.32 -2.72 11.35
C GLU A 98 -1.47 -2.30 10.14
N THR A 99 -0.28 -1.71 10.36
CA THR A 99 0.63 -1.27 9.28
C THR A 99 1.09 -2.43 8.41
N LEU A 100 1.42 -3.57 9.01
CA LEU A 100 1.88 -4.77 8.29
C LEU A 100 0.72 -5.69 7.86
N HIS A 101 -0.54 -5.26 8.06
CA HIS A 101 -1.73 -6.08 7.78
C HIS A 101 -1.68 -7.48 8.40
N ALA A 102 -1.00 -7.61 9.53
CA ALA A 102 -0.88 -8.88 10.24
C ALA A 102 -2.23 -9.36 10.78
N GLY A 103 -3.16 -8.41 11.06
CA GLY A 103 -4.52 -8.70 11.51
C GLY A 103 -5.35 -9.52 10.53
N ASP A 104 -5.09 -9.39 9.22
CA ASP A 104 -5.81 -10.11 8.16
C ASP A 104 -5.38 -11.59 8.07
N ARG A 105 -4.17 -11.88 8.55
CA ARG A 105 -3.56 -13.23 8.51
C ARG A 105 -3.58 -13.96 9.85
N ILE A 106 -3.78 -13.24 10.95
CA ILE A 106 -3.80 -13.79 12.31
C ILE A 106 -5.25 -13.93 12.77
N ASN A 107 -5.58 -15.06 13.41
CA ASN A 107 -6.89 -15.24 14.03
C ASN A 107 -7.17 -14.10 15.03
N PRO A 108 -8.33 -13.41 14.95
CA PRO A 108 -8.68 -12.29 15.82
C PRO A 108 -8.63 -12.61 17.33
N LYS A 109 -8.69 -13.90 17.71
CA LYS A 109 -8.53 -14.34 19.11
C LYS A 109 -7.14 -14.02 19.65
N TRP A 110 -6.08 -14.16 18.85
CA TRP A 110 -4.70 -13.88 19.27
C TRP A 110 -4.46 -12.38 19.45
N ILE A 111 -5.08 -11.54 18.61
CA ILE A 111 -5.00 -10.09 18.75
C ILE A 111 -5.69 -9.64 20.04
N ARG A 112 -6.84 -10.24 20.39
CA ARG A 112 -7.53 -9.97 21.65
C ARG A 112 -6.72 -10.49 22.84
N LEU A 113 -6.09 -11.64 22.72
CA LEU A 113 -5.23 -12.20 23.77
C LEU A 113 -4.02 -11.29 24.05
N ALA A 114 -3.44 -10.67 23.03
CA ALA A 114 -2.35 -9.71 23.19
C ALA A 114 -2.78 -8.43 23.94
N ALA A 115 -4.07 -8.09 24.01
CA ALA A 115 -4.59 -6.98 24.80
C ALA A 115 -4.81 -7.36 26.30
N VAL A 116 -4.93 -8.66 26.61
CA VAL A 116 -5.24 -9.14 27.97
C VAL A 116 -4.23 -8.65 29.01
N PRO A 117 -2.89 -8.63 28.79
CA PRO A 117 -1.93 -8.21 29.80
C PRO A 117 -2.03 -6.73 30.21
N VAL A 118 -2.69 -5.87 29.41
CA VAL A 118 -2.82 -4.42 29.68
C VAL A 118 -3.61 -4.16 30.97
N LEU A 119 -4.75 -4.82 31.13
CA LEU A 119 -5.62 -4.60 32.27
C LEU A 119 -5.01 -5.07 33.61
N PRO A 120 -4.48 -6.31 33.75
CA PRO A 120 -3.76 -6.72 34.92
C PRO A 120 -2.57 -5.81 35.26
N MET A 121 -1.80 -5.37 34.25
CA MET A 121 -0.65 -4.49 34.50
C MET A 121 -1.10 -3.11 34.96
N ALA A 122 -2.16 -2.55 34.39
CA ALA A 122 -2.75 -1.29 34.85
C ALA A 122 -3.24 -1.41 36.31
N LEU A 123 -3.86 -2.55 36.67
CA LEU A 123 -4.27 -2.85 38.05
C LEU A 123 -3.07 -2.95 38.98
N VAL A 124 -1.99 -3.63 38.56
CA VAL A 124 -0.74 -3.72 39.35
C VAL A 124 -0.17 -2.32 39.59
N ILE A 125 -0.09 -1.47 38.55
CA ILE A 125 0.39 -0.09 38.65
C ILE A 125 -0.46 0.68 39.66
N PHE A 126 -1.78 0.58 39.59
CA PHE A 126 -2.70 1.29 40.51
C PHE A 126 -2.62 0.77 41.94
N VAL A 127 -2.67 -0.54 42.14
CA VAL A 127 -2.68 -1.15 43.46
C VAL A 127 -1.32 -1.05 44.16
N SER A 128 -0.23 -1.10 43.43
CA SER A 128 1.14 -1.04 43.95
C SER A 128 1.42 0.25 44.74
N GLN A 129 0.71 1.33 44.45
CA GLN A 129 0.87 2.59 45.19
C GLN A 129 0.45 2.48 46.65
N PHE A 130 -0.53 1.65 46.99
CA PHE A 130 -0.96 1.42 48.36
C PHE A 130 0.06 0.64 49.19
N PHE A 131 0.97 -0.07 48.55
CA PHE A 131 1.98 -0.92 49.20
C PHE A 131 3.43 -0.40 48.95
N GLY A 132 3.60 0.73 48.27
CA GLY A 132 4.91 1.24 47.90
C GLY A 132 5.72 0.30 46.96
N SER A 133 5.03 -0.60 46.24
CA SER A 133 5.69 -1.66 45.51
C SER A 133 6.26 -1.23 44.13
N MET A 134 5.80 -0.10 43.59
CA MET A 134 6.41 0.54 42.40
C MET A 134 7.40 1.62 42.83
N ILE A 135 6.95 2.58 43.62
CA ILE A 135 7.75 3.61 44.27
C ILE A 135 7.39 3.65 45.76
N SER A 136 8.39 3.70 46.62
CA SER A 136 8.21 3.90 48.07
C SER A 136 8.82 5.25 48.46
N VAL A 137 8.11 5.99 49.29
CA VAL A 137 8.57 7.23 49.92
C VAL A 137 8.87 6.93 51.39
N ASP A 138 10.17 6.97 51.72
CA ASP A 138 10.63 6.74 53.06
C ASP A 138 10.95 8.11 53.70
N PRO A 139 10.44 8.44 54.92
CA PRO A 139 10.69 9.74 55.56
C PRO A 139 12.13 10.04 55.90
N GLU A 140 13.01 9.03 56.00
CA GLU A 140 14.42 9.21 56.37
C GLU A 140 15.35 9.14 55.18
N THR A 141 15.05 8.28 54.19
CA THR A 141 15.96 7.98 53.08
C THR A 141 15.48 8.47 51.74
N GLY A 142 14.23 9.02 51.66
CA GLY A 142 13.69 9.60 50.43
C GLY A 142 12.92 8.60 49.57
N ILE A 143 13.12 8.68 48.25
CA ILE A 143 12.35 7.91 47.28
C ILE A 143 13.19 6.74 46.77
N HIS A 144 12.57 5.55 46.80
CA HIS A 144 13.20 4.30 46.32
C HIS A 144 12.34 3.58 45.28
N GLN A 145 12.99 2.87 44.38
CA GLN A 145 12.32 1.92 43.48
C GLN A 145 11.72 0.73 44.27
N GLY A 146 10.47 0.44 44.00
CA GLY A 146 9.81 -0.70 44.62
C GLY A 146 10.11 -2.04 43.89
N SER A 147 9.77 -3.14 44.55
CA SER A 147 10.06 -4.51 44.09
C SER A 147 9.35 -4.90 42.79
N LEU A 148 8.27 -4.22 42.41
CA LEU A 148 7.51 -4.52 41.16
C LEU A 148 7.96 -3.70 39.95
N TYR A 149 8.91 -2.79 40.10
CA TYR A 149 9.44 -1.99 38.99
C TYR A 149 10.01 -2.83 37.84
N PRO A 150 10.76 -3.93 38.10
CA PRO A 150 11.22 -4.82 37.02
C PRO A 150 10.09 -5.48 36.20
N LEU A 151 8.92 -5.71 36.82
CA LEU A 151 7.75 -6.26 36.14
C LEU A 151 7.24 -5.30 35.05
N PHE A 152 7.27 -4.00 35.32
CA PHE A 152 6.90 -2.97 34.33
C PHE A 152 7.83 -2.99 33.11
N TYR A 153 9.15 -3.07 33.31
CA TYR A 153 10.09 -3.22 32.18
C TYR A 153 9.88 -4.54 31.44
N GLY A 154 9.63 -5.63 32.15
CA GLY A 154 9.27 -6.92 31.52
C GLY A 154 8.06 -6.81 30.60
N PHE A 155 7.04 -6.02 31.01
CA PHE A 155 5.87 -5.74 30.19
C PHE A 155 6.23 -4.92 28.93
N LEU A 156 7.07 -3.91 29.03
CA LEU A 156 7.53 -3.12 27.87
C LEU A 156 8.33 -3.98 26.89
N ILE A 157 9.24 -4.82 27.42
CA ILE A 157 10.01 -5.77 26.61
C ILE A 157 9.09 -6.76 25.90
N PHE A 158 8.06 -7.25 26.58
CA PHE A 158 7.07 -8.15 25.99
C PHE A 158 6.40 -7.54 24.74
N TYR A 159 5.89 -6.27 24.84
CA TYR A 159 5.29 -5.61 23.67
C TYR A 159 6.29 -5.27 22.61
N LEU A 160 7.51 -4.91 22.97
CA LEU A 160 8.58 -4.67 22.01
C LEU A 160 8.93 -5.95 21.23
N VAL A 161 9.07 -7.07 21.93
CA VAL A 161 9.30 -8.39 21.29
C VAL A 161 8.13 -8.76 20.37
N LEU A 162 6.89 -8.52 20.76
CA LEU A 162 5.73 -8.74 19.90
C LEU A 162 5.80 -7.86 18.63
N CYS A 163 6.17 -6.59 18.76
CA CYS A 163 6.36 -5.69 17.61
C CYS A 163 7.44 -6.24 16.64
N LEU A 164 8.61 -6.59 17.17
CA LEU A 164 9.73 -7.08 16.36
C LEU A 164 9.41 -8.44 15.73
N ALA A 165 8.81 -9.36 16.49
CA ALA A 165 8.36 -10.65 15.97
C ALA A 165 7.34 -10.49 14.84
N THR A 166 6.34 -9.60 15.03
CA THR A 166 5.37 -9.29 13.98
C THR A 166 6.05 -8.74 12.74
N ALA A 167 7.00 -7.80 12.90
CA ALA A 167 7.74 -7.22 11.78
C ALA A 167 8.53 -8.27 10.99
N LEU A 168 9.19 -9.20 11.67
CA LEU A 168 9.98 -10.24 11.03
C LEU A 168 9.12 -11.32 10.36
N VAL A 169 8.03 -11.76 11.02
CA VAL A 169 7.14 -12.82 10.50
C VAL A 169 6.34 -12.35 9.28
N PHE A 170 5.93 -11.09 9.24
CA PHE A 170 5.13 -10.52 8.15
C PHE A 170 5.94 -9.69 7.16
N ARG A 171 7.27 -9.86 7.15
CA ARG A 171 8.15 -9.25 6.14
C ARG A 171 7.82 -9.81 4.76
N THR A 172 7.69 -8.92 3.79
CA THR A 172 7.50 -9.20 2.36
C THR A 172 8.38 -8.22 1.57
N GLU A 173 8.62 -8.50 0.28
CA GLU A 173 9.36 -7.58 -0.59
C GLU A 173 8.68 -6.20 -0.66
N ASP A 174 7.35 -6.16 -0.64
CA ASP A 174 6.56 -4.93 -0.72
C ASP A 174 6.64 -4.04 0.54
N ASN A 175 6.96 -4.60 1.71
CA ASN A 175 6.97 -3.87 2.99
C ASN A 175 8.35 -3.78 3.66
N GLU A 176 9.41 -4.12 2.95
CA GLU A 176 10.77 -4.19 3.50
C GLU A 176 11.19 -2.89 4.19
N GLY A 177 11.01 -1.74 3.56
CA GLY A 177 11.33 -0.44 4.16
C GLY A 177 10.50 -0.12 5.42
N GLN A 178 9.25 -0.57 5.50
CA GLN A 178 8.42 -0.43 6.71
C GLN A 178 8.97 -1.29 7.85
N VAL A 179 9.36 -2.52 7.54
CA VAL A 179 9.97 -3.45 8.51
C VAL A 179 11.28 -2.89 9.03
N GLU A 180 12.16 -2.39 8.18
CA GLU A 180 13.42 -1.75 8.59
C GLU A 180 13.18 -0.55 9.52
N GLY A 181 12.20 0.29 9.21
CA GLY A 181 11.79 1.41 10.06
C GLY A 181 11.32 0.94 11.44
N ILE A 182 10.49 -0.11 11.51
CA ILE A 182 10.00 -0.69 12.76
C ILE A 182 11.14 -1.31 13.56
N LEU A 183 12.05 -2.06 12.93
CA LEU A 183 13.21 -2.64 13.59
C LEU A 183 14.14 -1.57 14.16
N THR A 184 14.40 -0.51 13.40
CA THR A 184 15.22 0.62 13.84
C THR A 184 14.59 1.36 15.02
N ALA A 185 13.28 1.66 14.96
CA ALA A 185 12.55 2.26 16.07
C ALA A 185 12.57 1.36 17.31
N GLY A 186 12.42 0.05 17.13
CA GLY A 186 12.52 -0.93 18.20
C GLY A 186 13.90 -0.96 18.87
N ALA A 187 14.97 -0.78 18.10
CA ALA A 187 16.31 -0.70 18.64
C ALA A 187 16.49 0.55 19.55
N PHE A 188 15.95 1.71 19.15
CA PHE A 188 15.96 2.92 20.00
C PHE A 188 15.18 2.70 21.30
N ILE A 189 13.99 2.10 21.23
CA ILE A 189 13.14 1.82 22.40
C ILE A 189 13.82 0.80 23.32
N MET A 190 14.45 -0.26 22.78
CA MET A 190 15.21 -1.24 23.56
C MET A 190 16.39 -0.57 24.30
N ALA A 191 17.13 0.28 23.60
CA ALA A 191 18.22 1.04 24.22
C ALA A 191 17.70 1.91 25.38
N GLY A 192 16.56 2.58 25.22
CA GLY A 192 15.93 3.37 26.28
C GLY A 192 15.52 2.51 27.50
N ILE A 193 14.92 1.35 27.27
CA ILE A 193 14.54 0.42 28.35
C ILE A 193 15.79 -0.04 29.13
N LEU A 194 16.88 -0.37 28.43
CA LEU A 194 18.10 -0.84 29.07
C LEU A 194 18.81 0.29 29.83
N LEU A 195 18.88 1.48 29.25
CA LEU A 195 19.53 2.64 29.88
C LEU A 195 18.78 3.10 31.13
N GLU A 196 17.43 3.25 31.05
CA GLU A 196 16.63 3.63 32.21
C GLU A 196 16.57 2.51 33.27
N GLY A 197 16.62 1.24 32.85
CA GLY A 197 16.74 0.12 33.79
C GLY A 197 18.04 0.08 34.57
N TYR A 198 19.15 0.59 33.97
CA TYR A 198 20.46 0.68 34.63
C TYR A 198 20.63 1.99 35.40
N TYR A 199 20.22 3.12 34.76
CA TYR A 199 20.31 4.47 35.33
C TYR A 199 18.89 4.96 35.65
N TRP A 200 18.22 4.38 36.65
CA TRP A 200 16.81 4.64 36.95
C TRP A 200 16.46 6.10 37.29
N GLN A 201 17.45 6.92 37.60
CA GLN A 201 17.29 8.36 37.82
C GLN A 201 17.27 9.18 36.53
N GLU A 202 17.66 8.56 35.42
CA GLU A 202 17.69 9.16 34.09
C GLU A 202 16.45 8.79 33.31
N LEU A 203 15.68 9.76 32.89
CA LEU A 203 14.41 9.53 32.18
C LEU A 203 14.65 9.36 30.66
N PHE A 204 15.14 8.19 30.23
CA PHE A 204 15.46 7.89 28.84
C PHE A 204 14.29 7.35 28.02
N LEU A 205 13.33 6.69 28.65
CA LEU A 205 12.35 5.84 27.96
C LEU A 205 11.47 6.64 26.97
N SER A 206 10.83 7.71 27.45
CA SER A 206 9.96 8.53 26.58
C SER A 206 10.75 9.31 25.53
N PHE A 207 12.02 9.67 25.79
CA PHE A 207 12.91 10.18 24.76
C PHE A 207 13.15 9.14 23.66
N SER A 208 13.44 7.90 24.05
CA SER A 208 13.64 6.79 23.10
C SER A 208 12.39 6.46 22.31
N PHE A 209 11.19 6.52 22.94
CA PHE A 209 9.92 6.45 22.23
C PHE A 209 9.77 7.59 21.22
N THR A 210 10.15 8.83 21.57
CA THR A 210 10.13 9.98 20.65
C THR A 210 11.03 9.75 19.44
N MET A 211 12.24 9.21 19.66
CA MET A 211 13.15 8.86 18.55
C MET A 211 12.57 7.73 17.69
N GLY A 212 12.01 6.71 18.31
CA GLY A 212 11.30 5.63 17.59
C GLY A 212 10.12 6.15 16.76
N ILE A 213 9.30 7.06 17.31
CA ILE A 213 8.21 7.73 16.60
C ILE A 213 8.74 8.55 15.42
N ALA A 214 9.86 9.27 15.60
CA ALA A 214 10.50 10.04 14.53
C ALA A 214 10.97 9.13 13.38
N VAL A 215 11.61 8.00 13.71
CA VAL A 215 12.03 7.00 12.71
C VAL A 215 10.82 6.47 11.95
N ILE A 216 9.79 6.01 12.63
CA ILE A 216 8.55 5.52 12.00
C ILE A 216 7.92 6.60 11.14
N TYR A 217 7.89 7.86 11.60
CA TYR A 217 7.34 8.96 10.81
C TYR A 217 8.09 9.15 9.50
N LEU A 218 9.42 9.13 9.54
CA LEU A 218 10.26 9.36 8.36
C LEU A 218 10.28 8.18 7.38
N THR A 219 10.21 6.94 7.88
CA THR A 219 10.35 5.73 7.06
C THR A 219 9.01 5.14 6.61
N VAL A 220 7.99 5.20 7.47
CA VAL A 220 6.71 4.50 7.24
C VAL A 220 5.57 5.48 6.97
N ARG A 221 5.58 6.64 7.65
CA ARG A 221 4.45 7.58 7.67
C ARG A 221 4.74 8.89 6.95
N ASN A 222 5.81 8.96 6.17
CA ASN A 222 6.05 10.17 5.40
C ASN A 222 4.85 10.45 4.46
N PRO A 223 4.08 11.52 4.69
CA PRO A 223 2.92 11.84 3.85
C PRO A 223 3.30 12.07 2.38
N ASP A 224 4.57 12.41 2.13
CA ASP A 224 5.07 12.66 0.79
C ASP A 224 5.14 11.37 -0.05
N LEU A 225 5.11 10.19 0.58
CA LEU A 225 4.97 8.90 -0.11
C LEU A 225 3.54 8.68 -0.64
N PHE A 226 2.54 9.33 -0.06
CA PHE A 226 1.13 9.13 -0.38
C PHE A 226 0.49 10.29 -1.15
N LEU A 227 1.22 11.38 -1.34
CA LEU A 227 0.79 12.55 -2.11
C LEU A 227 1.73 12.78 -3.29
N ASP A 228 1.15 12.94 -4.47
CA ASP A 228 1.89 13.35 -5.65
C ASP A 228 2.29 14.83 -5.57
N HIS A 229 3.56 15.13 -5.73
CA HIS A 229 4.13 16.47 -5.56
C HIS A 229 3.58 17.52 -6.54
N LYS A 230 3.08 17.10 -7.73
CA LYS A 230 2.58 18.01 -8.76
C LYS A 230 1.11 18.33 -8.55
N THR A 231 0.31 17.32 -8.30
CA THR A 231 -1.14 17.42 -8.16
C THR A 231 -1.60 17.65 -6.72
N GLU A 232 -0.77 17.28 -5.74
CA GLU A 232 -1.12 17.15 -4.31
C GLU A 232 -2.34 16.22 -4.09
N LEU A 233 -2.60 15.31 -5.03
CA LEU A 233 -3.57 14.24 -4.90
C LEU A 233 -2.87 12.97 -4.39
N MET A 234 -3.65 12.00 -3.96
CA MET A 234 -3.13 10.72 -3.46
C MET A 234 -2.47 9.93 -4.60
N THR A 235 -1.38 9.24 -4.28
CA THR A 235 -0.64 8.38 -5.22
C THR A 235 -1.32 7.04 -5.45
N ARG A 236 -0.81 6.25 -6.42
CA ARG A 236 -1.20 4.84 -6.64
C ARG A 236 -1.02 3.97 -5.38
N GLU A 237 -0.03 4.28 -4.56
CA GLU A 237 0.22 3.54 -3.32
C GLU A 237 -0.89 3.82 -2.30
N ALA A 238 -1.27 5.09 -2.13
CA ALA A 238 -2.41 5.47 -1.31
C ALA A 238 -3.71 4.83 -1.83
N PHE A 239 -3.91 4.75 -3.15
CA PHE A 239 -5.05 4.06 -3.76
C PHE A 239 -5.11 2.59 -3.30
N ARG A 240 -3.99 1.86 -3.43
CA ARG A 240 -3.91 0.46 -3.02
C ARG A 240 -4.31 0.26 -1.55
N MET A 241 -3.79 1.12 -0.67
CA MET A 241 -4.04 1.04 0.76
C MET A 241 -5.51 1.35 1.10
N ILE A 242 -6.08 2.41 0.54
CA ILE A 242 -7.46 2.83 0.81
C ILE A 242 -8.44 1.81 0.23
N MET A 243 -8.24 1.38 -1.01
CA MET A 243 -9.16 0.44 -1.65
C MET A 243 -9.17 -0.92 -0.97
N ARG A 244 -8.04 -1.37 -0.38
CA ARG A 244 -8.03 -2.61 0.42
C ARG A 244 -9.03 -2.55 1.58
N GLN A 245 -9.15 -1.41 2.26
CA GLN A 245 -10.11 -1.25 3.36
C GLN A 245 -11.55 -1.05 2.87
N LEU A 246 -11.74 -0.35 1.75
CA LEU A 246 -13.07 -0.12 1.20
C LEU A 246 -13.68 -1.38 0.60
N LEU A 247 -12.88 -2.22 -0.02
CA LEU A 247 -13.32 -3.51 -0.58
C LEU A 247 -13.82 -4.49 0.49
N GLU A 248 -13.32 -4.43 1.74
CA GLU A 248 -13.86 -5.26 2.83
C GLU A 248 -15.37 -5.03 3.06
N LYS A 249 -15.84 -3.81 2.82
CA LYS A 249 -17.25 -3.43 2.96
C LYS A 249 -17.99 -3.42 1.62
N ASN A 250 -17.24 -3.32 0.52
CA ASN A 250 -17.70 -3.14 -0.85
C ASN A 250 -18.76 -2.03 -0.99
N ASP A 251 -18.57 -0.94 -0.24
CA ASP A 251 -19.48 0.21 -0.17
C ASP A 251 -18.71 1.47 -0.62
N PHE A 252 -18.54 1.59 -1.92
CA PHE A 252 -17.93 2.75 -2.54
C PHE A 252 -18.39 2.89 -4.01
N GLU A 253 -18.43 4.10 -4.47
CA GLU A 253 -18.67 4.49 -5.86
C GLU A 253 -17.45 5.23 -6.38
N GLY A 254 -17.23 5.22 -7.68
CA GLY A 254 -16.09 5.92 -8.23
C GLY A 254 -16.11 6.05 -9.75
N PHE A 255 -15.37 7.05 -10.20
CA PHE A 255 -15.07 7.22 -11.61
C PHE A 255 -13.66 7.76 -11.77
N GLY A 256 -13.09 7.54 -12.93
CA GLY A 256 -11.82 8.13 -13.32
C GLY A 256 -11.94 8.90 -14.60
N PHE A 257 -10.91 9.67 -14.93
CA PHE A 257 -10.76 10.24 -16.25
C PHE A 257 -9.29 10.23 -16.68
N VAL A 258 -9.08 10.18 -17.98
CA VAL A 258 -7.76 10.27 -18.61
C VAL A 258 -7.73 11.51 -19.50
N ILE A 259 -6.61 12.24 -19.45
CA ILE A 259 -6.31 13.28 -20.42
C ILE A 259 -5.86 12.58 -21.70
N ARG A 260 -6.64 12.73 -22.77
CA ARG A 260 -6.35 12.09 -24.06
C ARG A 260 -5.03 12.55 -24.62
N ASP A 261 -4.33 11.61 -25.24
CA ASP A 261 -3.05 11.85 -25.90
C ASP A 261 -2.05 12.61 -24.99
N TYR A 262 -2.04 12.27 -23.69
CA TYR A 262 -1.27 13.00 -22.67
C TYR A 262 0.22 13.07 -22.99
N ASP A 263 0.81 11.96 -23.45
CA ASP A 263 2.23 11.92 -23.79
C ASP A 263 2.53 12.70 -25.08
N GLU A 264 1.62 12.71 -26.05
CA GLU A 264 1.70 13.53 -27.24
C GLU A 264 1.58 15.02 -26.89
N CYS A 265 0.65 15.39 -26.01
CA CYS A 265 0.57 16.75 -25.46
C CYS A 265 1.89 17.17 -24.78
N ARG A 266 2.53 16.27 -24.04
CA ARG A 266 3.84 16.53 -23.41
C ARG A 266 4.96 16.70 -24.44
N MET A 267 4.95 15.94 -25.52
CA MET A 267 5.90 16.11 -26.60
C MET A 267 5.67 17.42 -27.37
N ALA A 268 4.43 17.77 -27.66
CA ALA A 268 4.07 18.96 -28.44
C ALA A 268 4.29 20.27 -27.66
N TYR A 269 3.89 20.32 -26.40
CA TYR A 269 3.92 21.56 -25.58
C TYR A 269 5.11 21.62 -24.61
N GLY A 270 5.85 20.51 -24.46
CA GLY A 270 6.92 20.34 -23.48
C GLY A 270 6.44 19.85 -22.12
N GLY A 271 7.18 18.89 -21.54
CA GLY A 271 6.79 18.22 -20.31
C GLY A 271 6.57 19.17 -19.12
N ALA A 272 7.47 20.14 -18.92
CA ALA A 272 7.35 21.14 -17.85
C ALA A 272 6.10 22.04 -17.96
N PHE A 273 5.66 22.30 -19.21
CA PHE A 273 4.43 23.07 -19.46
C PHE A 273 3.19 22.27 -19.05
N VAL A 274 3.04 21.04 -19.56
CA VAL A 274 1.90 20.16 -19.25
C VAL A 274 1.87 19.79 -17.78
N ASP A 275 3.01 19.41 -17.20
CA ASP A 275 3.15 19.11 -15.76
C ASP A 275 2.71 20.27 -14.87
N GLY A 276 2.91 21.50 -15.34
CA GLY A 276 2.44 22.67 -14.63
C GLY A 276 0.91 22.77 -14.52
N PHE A 277 0.15 22.23 -15.47
CA PHE A 277 -1.32 22.19 -15.39
C PHE A 277 -1.82 21.11 -14.44
N LEU A 278 -1.05 20.03 -14.20
CA LEU A 278 -1.43 19.00 -13.24
C LEU A 278 -1.76 19.57 -11.86
N GLY A 279 -0.99 20.57 -11.40
CA GLY A 279 -1.27 21.25 -10.14
C GLY A 279 -2.62 21.99 -10.12
N TYR A 280 -3.00 22.59 -11.25
CA TYR A 280 -4.32 23.25 -11.39
C TYR A 280 -5.45 22.23 -11.43
N PHE A 281 -5.25 21.08 -12.11
CA PHE A 281 -6.22 19.98 -12.10
C PHE A 281 -6.40 19.44 -10.69
N GLY A 282 -5.31 19.17 -9.97
CA GLY A 282 -5.36 18.75 -8.58
C GLY A 282 -6.07 19.75 -7.67
N LYS A 283 -5.80 21.05 -7.85
CA LYS A 283 -6.50 22.11 -7.09
C LYS A 283 -8.00 22.12 -7.37
N TYR A 284 -8.39 22.06 -8.65
CA TYR A 284 -9.79 21.97 -9.05
C TYR A 284 -10.48 20.77 -8.41
N LEU A 285 -9.91 19.60 -8.55
CA LEU A 285 -10.48 18.38 -7.99
C LEU A 285 -10.64 18.44 -6.47
N ARG A 286 -9.66 18.99 -5.74
CA ARG A 286 -9.76 19.18 -4.28
C ARG A 286 -10.85 20.16 -3.87
N GLN A 287 -11.13 21.15 -4.70
CA GLN A 287 -12.20 22.12 -4.42
C GLN A 287 -13.58 21.54 -4.70
N GLU A 288 -13.74 20.86 -5.84
CA GLU A 288 -15.02 20.30 -6.26
C GLU A 288 -15.37 19.02 -5.49
N PHE A 289 -14.41 18.13 -5.27
CA PHE A 289 -14.56 16.82 -4.66
C PHE A 289 -13.92 16.74 -3.27
N SER A 290 -14.18 17.72 -2.40
CA SER A 290 -13.48 17.88 -1.12
C SER A 290 -13.74 16.75 -0.11
N LYS A 291 -14.82 15.99 -0.26
CA LYS A 291 -15.23 14.89 0.62
C LYS A 291 -14.83 13.51 0.08
N GLN A 292 -14.36 13.43 -1.16
CA GLN A 292 -14.00 12.21 -1.86
C GLN A 292 -12.49 11.93 -1.73
N TYR A 293 -12.11 10.67 -1.99
CA TYR A 293 -10.72 10.28 -2.16
C TYR A 293 -10.29 10.58 -3.60
N LEU A 294 -9.22 11.34 -3.76
CA LEU A 294 -8.75 11.83 -5.05
C LEU A 294 -7.37 11.28 -5.33
N PHE A 295 -7.24 10.53 -6.42
CA PHE A 295 -6.00 9.86 -6.78
C PHE A 295 -5.46 10.36 -8.12
N TYR A 296 -4.13 10.52 -8.17
CA TYR A 296 -3.41 10.68 -9.42
C TYR A 296 -2.68 9.38 -9.74
N MET A 297 -3.08 8.74 -10.82
CA MET A 297 -2.58 7.43 -11.23
C MET A 297 -1.36 7.53 -12.17
N GLY A 298 -0.84 8.76 -12.42
CA GLY A 298 0.23 9.03 -13.39
C GLY A 298 -0.27 9.07 -14.83
N GLY A 299 0.54 9.63 -15.74
CA GLY A 299 0.22 9.67 -17.17
C GLY A 299 -1.11 10.39 -17.50
N GLY A 300 -1.44 11.47 -16.79
CA GLY A 300 -2.69 12.20 -17.02
C GLY A 300 -3.96 11.48 -16.55
N ARG A 301 -3.84 10.42 -15.74
CA ARG A 301 -4.95 9.57 -15.27
C ARG A 301 -5.32 9.94 -13.84
N PHE A 302 -6.60 10.19 -13.59
CA PHE A 302 -7.16 10.57 -12.30
C PHE A 302 -8.27 9.62 -11.90
N PHE A 303 -8.42 9.36 -10.61
CA PHE A 303 -9.49 8.50 -10.10
C PHE A 303 -10.09 9.10 -8.83
N ILE A 304 -11.41 9.11 -8.75
CA ILE A 304 -12.21 9.68 -7.67
C ILE A 304 -13.03 8.57 -7.05
N VAL A 305 -12.98 8.44 -5.72
CA VAL A 305 -13.74 7.42 -4.97
C VAL A 305 -14.54 8.10 -3.88
N SER A 306 -15.81 7.76 -3.78
CA SER A 306 -16.72 8.21 -2.72
C SER A 306 -17.19 7.02 -1.88
N THR A 307 -17.29 7.22 -0.58
CA THR A 307 -17.98 6.32 0.36
C THR A 307 -19.37 6.83 0.73
N LEU A 308 -19.78 7.91 0.09
CA LEU A 308 -21.12 8.49 0.20
C LEU A 308 -21.79 8.34 -1.17
N PRO A 309 -23.11 8.15 -1.22
CA PRO A 309 -23.82 8.10 -2.49
C PRO A 309 -23.49 9.31 -3.38
N MET A 310 -23.22 9.07 -4.65
CA MET A 310 -22.78 10.07 -5.61
C MET A 310 -23.58 9.90 -6.92
N ASP A 311 -24.09 10.98 -7.45
CA ASP A 311 -24.67 10.99 -8.79
C ASP A 311 -23.53 11.00 -9.83
N LEU A 312 -23.11 9.81 -10.24
CA LEU A 312 -21.97 9.62 -11.14
C LEU A 312 -22.15 10.35 -12.47
N GLU A 313 -23.36 10.36 -13.05
CA GLU A 313 -23.61 11.05 -14.32
C GLU A 313 -23.43 12.58 -14.17
N ALA A 314 -23.98 13.13 -13.10
CA ALA A 314 -23.82 14.56 -12.82
C ALA A 314 -22.37 14.95 -12.53
N GLU A 315 -21.64 14.14 -11.78
CA GLU A 315 -20.24 14.43 -11.43
C GLU A 315 -19.29 14.27 -12.63
N VAL A 316 -19.49 13.25 -13.46
CA VAL A 316 -18.80 13.09 -14.75
C VAL A 316 -19.06 14.26 -15.68
N SER A 317 -20.32 14.67 -15.80
CA SER A 317 -20.71 15.84 -16.61
C SER A 317 -20.02 17.13 -16.15
N LYS A 318 -19.91 17.38 -14.86
CA LYS A 318 -19.17 18.52 -14.30
C LYS A 318 -17.70 18.53 -14.72
N VAL A 319 -17.04 17.36 -14.66
CA VAL A 319 -15.64 17.24 -15.07
C VAL A 319 -15.51 17.54 -16.57
N HIS A 320 -16.36 16.96 -17.42
CA HIS A 320 -16.39 17.26 -18.85
C HIS A 320 -16.61 18.75 -19.13
N GLU A 321 -17.59 19.38 -18.48
CA GLU A 321 -17.84 20.82 -18.65
C GLU A 321 -16.64 21.67 -18.24
N ARG A 322 -15.93 21.29 -17.20
CA ARG A 322 -14.72 22.00 -16.77
C ARG A 322 -13.60 21.88 -17.78
N PHE A 323 -13.38 20.68 -18.33
CA PHE A 323 -12.30 20.43 -19.29
C PHE A 323 -12.59 20.96 -20.68
N ARG A 324 -13.85 21.15 -21.07
CA ARG A 324 -14.22 21.89 -22.29
C ARG A 324 -13.83 23.37 -22.22
N LYS A 325 -13.63 23.93 -21.02
CA LYS A 325 -13.19 25.32 -20.83
C LYS A 325 -11.66 25.37 -20.79
N PRO A 326 -11.07 26.49 -21.28
CA PRO A 326 -9.62 26.62 -21.28
C PRO A 326 -9.04 26.61 -19.86
N TRP A 327 -7.82 26.13 -19.78
CA TRP A 327 -6.98 26.20 -18.60
C TRP A 327 -5.91 27.28 -18.81
N GLY A 328 -5.89 28.29 -17.94
CA GLY A 328 -4.94 29.40 -18.01
C GLY A 328 -3.83 29.24 -17.00
N ARG A 329 -2.59 29.48 -17.43
CA ARG A 329 -1.40 29.52 -16.56
C ARG A 329 -0.38 30.51 -17.11
N ASP A 330 0.07 31.47 -16.28
CA ASP A 330 1.16 32.40 -16.61
C ASP A 330 0.96 33.11 -17.95
N GLY A 331 -0.29 33.54 -18.27
CA GLY A 331 -0.65 34.16 -19.53
C GLY A 331 -0.78 33.22 -20.72
N LYS A 332 -0.57 31.92 -20.55
CA LYS A 332 -0.76 30.87 -21.55
C LYS A 332 -2.08 30.15 -21.33
N ILE A 333 -2.71 29.73 -22.42
CA ILE A 333 -3.99 29.00 -22.40
C ILE A 333 -3.75 27.65 -23.07
N ALA A 334 -4.31 26.59 -22.47
CA ALA A 334 -4.31 25.25 -23.04
C ALA A 334 -5.70 24.60 -22.92
N TYR A 335 -6.01 23.74 -23.87
CA TYR A 335 -7.19 22.88 -23.87
C TYR A 335 -6.74 21.43 -23.70
N PHE A 336 -7.47 20.71 -22.89
CA PHE A 336 -7.23 19.29 -22.67
C PHE A 336 -8.55 18.55 -22.87
N ASP A 337 -8.51 17.54 -23.71
CA ASP A 337 -9.62 16.64 -23.94
C ASP A 337 -9.54 15.46 -22.99
N ILE A 338 -10.67 14.97 -22.49
CA ILE A 338 -10.74 13.87 -21.54
C ILE A 338 -11.81 12.87 -21.92
N ASN A 339 -11.58 11.61 -21.55
CA ASN A 339 -12.60 10.59 -21.49
C ASN A 339 -12.67 10.01 -20.08
N CYS A 340 -13.86 9.58 -19.66
CA CYS A 340 -14.11 9.06 -18.33
C CYS A 340 -14.24 7.54 -18.30
N CYS A 341 -13.93 6.96 -17.14
CA CYS A 341 -14.14 5.55 -16.82
C CYS A 341 -15.03 5.51 -15.58
N ILE A 342 -16.22 4.92 -15.67
CA ILE A 342 -17.26 4.96 -14.65
C ILE A 342 -17.45 3.55 -14.09
N LEU A 343 -17.35 3.39 -12.77
CA LEU A 343 -17.68 2.12 -12.12
C LEU A 343 -19.21 2.00 -11.97
N ASP A 344 -19.76 0.91 -12.47
CA ASP A 344 -21.15 0.58 -12.21
C ASP A 344 -21.34 0.20 -10.72
N ASP A 345 -22.42 0.64 -10.11
CA ASP A 345 -22.74 0.44 -8.69
C ASP A 345 -22.99 -1.02 -8.31
N THR A 346 -23.25 -1.87 -9.29
CA THR A 346 -23.49 -3.31 -9.10
C THR A 346 -22.22 -4.15 -9.02
N LEU A 347 -21.03 -3.53 -9.20
CA LEU A 347 -19.76 -4.25 -9.22
C LEU A 347 -19.30 -4.67 -7.83
N VAL A 348 -18.81 -5.90 -7.77
CA VAL A 348 -18.12 -6.45 -6.60
C VAL A 348 -16.75 -6.94 -7.02
N PHE A 349 -15.72 -6.48 -6.36
CA PHE A 349 -14.33 -6.88 -6.63
C PHE A 349 -13.82 -7.79 -5.52
N SER A 350 -13.18 -8.88 -5.89
CA SER A 350 -12.60 -9.85 -4.94
C SER A 350 -11.25 -9.39 -4.38
N SER A 351 -10.57 -8.48 -5.07
CA SER A 351 -9.26 -7.95 -4.66
C SER A 351 -8.99 -6.56 -5.23
N VAL A 352 -8.04 -5.85 -4.61
CA VAL A 352 -7.55 -4.55 -5.12
C VAL A 352 -6.88 -4.71 -6.49
N ASP A 353 -6.23 -5.84 -6.73
CA ASP A 353 -5.55 -6.09 -7.99
C ASP A 353 -6.54 -6.28 -9.13
N GLU A 354 -7.66 -6.96 -8.90
CA GLU A 354 -8.75 -7.06 -9.86
C GLU A 354 -9.32 -5.67 -10.21
N LEU A 355 -9.59 -4.84 -9.20
CA LEU A 355 -10.06 -3.46 -9.40
C LEU A 355 -9.04 -2.65 -10.21
N LYS A 356 -7.75 -2.72 -9.87
CA LYS A 356 -6.67 -2.03 -10.59
C LYS A 356 -6.57 -2.48 -12.05
N GLN A 357 -6.71 -3.78 -12.30
CA GLN A 357 -6.72 -4.32 -13.65
C GLN A 357 -7.87 -3.75 -14.49
N CYS A 358 -9.09 -3.76 -13.92
CA CYS A 358 -10.26 -3.20 -14.60
C CYS A 358 -10.09 -1.70 -14.89
N ILE A 359 -9.67 -0.91 -13.90
CA ILE A 359 -9.44 0.52 -14.06
C ILE A 359 -8.29 0.79 -15.05
N GLY A 360 -7.20 0.02 -14.99
CA GLY A 360 -6.05 0.17 -15.87
C GLY A 360 -6.43 -0.02 -17.35
N ILE A 361 -7.12 -1.11 -17.67
CA ILE A 361 -7.59 -1.36 -19.04
C ILE A 361 -8.65 -0.33 -19.47
N ALA A 362 -9.52 0.10 -18.54
CA ALA A 362 -10.50 1.13 -18.85
C ALA A 362 -9.83 2.47 -19.21
N PHE A 363 -8.77 2.87 -18.52
CA PHE A 363 -7.99 4.04 -18.88
C PHE A 363 -7.32 3.90 -20.26
N GLU A 364 -6.75 2.75 -20.58
CA GLU A 364 -6.16 2.49 -21.90
C GLU A 364 -7.21 2.53 -23.00
N THR A 365 -8.40 1.96 -22.74
CA THR A 365 -9.52 2.00 -23.66
C THR A 365 -10.01 3.43 -23.87
N ALA A 366 -10.19 4.20 -22.80
CA ALA A 366 -10.66 5.58 -22.83
C ALA A 366 -9.64 6.54 -23.50
N ASP A 367 -8.34 6.24 -23.41
CA ASP A 367 -7.29 7.01 -24.09
C ASP A 367 -7.23 6.77 -25.60
N SER A 368 -7.93 5.74 -26.10
CA SER A 368 -7.98 5.44 -27.52
C SER A 368 -8.79 6.47 -28.31
N PRO A 369 -8.32 6.90 -29.52
CA PRO A 369 -9.01 7.92 -30.33
C PRO A 369 -10.42 7.56 -30.77
N LYS A 370 -10.81 6.29 -30.68
CA LYS A 370 -12.09 5.77 -31.17
C LYS A 370 -13.15 5.62 -30.08
N HIS A 371 -12.80 5.88 -28.81
CA HIS A 371 -13.69 5.59 -27.69
C HIS A 371 -14.19 6.88 -27.02
N GLU A 372 -15.39 6.79 -26.54
CA GLU A 372 -16.05 7.73 -25.63
C GLU A 372 -15.80 7.27 -24.18
N ASP A 373 -16.60 7.75 -23.23
CA ASP A 373 -16.56 7.30 -21.85
C ASP A 373 -16.77 5.78 -21.75
N VAL A 374 -16.03 5.13 -20.86
CA VAL A 374 -16.06 3.68 -20.64
C VAL A 374 -16.83 3.36 -19.38
N ILE A 375 -17.87 2.57 -19.51
CA ILE A 375 -18.60 2.03 -18.35
C ILE A 375 -18.00 0.67 -18.01
N ILE A 376 -17.51 0.56 -16.78
CA ILE A 376 -17.02 -0.70 -16.22
C ILE A 376 -18.21 -1.38 -15.56
N ASP A 377 -18.87 -2.27 -16.30
CA ASP A 377 -19.98 -3.11 -15.86
C ASP A 377 -19.50 -4.56 -15.59
N LYS A 378 -20.41 -5.46 -15.19
CA LYS A 378 -20.08 -6.88 -14.97
C LYS A 378 -19.51 -7.55 -16.21
N GLY A 379 -20.06 -7.24 -17.39
CA GLY A 379 -19.55 -7.79 -18.65
C GLY A 379 -18.15 -7.32 -18.96
N TYR A 380 -17.83 -6.05 -18.66
CA TYR A 380 -16.47 -5.52 -18.76
C TYR A 380 -15.53 -6.21 -17.79
N GLN A 381 -15.92 -6.37 -16.52
CA GLN A 381 -15.15 -7.06 -15.50
C GLN A 381 -14.83 -8.50 -15.90
N GLU A 382 -15.79 -9.24 -16.43
CA GLU A 382 -15.58 -10.62 -16.90
C GLU A 382 -14.62 -10.69 -18.10
N ARG A 383 -14.74 -9.78 -19.06
CA ARG A 383 -13.79 -9.70 -20.18
C ARG A 383 -12.36 -9.43 -19.70
N VAL A 384 -12.19 -8.52 -18.77
CA VAL A 384 -10.88 -8.22 -18.17
C VAL A 384 -10.32 -9.44 -17.43
N LYS A 385 -11.13 -10.13 -16.61
CA LYS A 385 -10.73 -11.37 -15.95
C LYS A 385 -10.29 -12.44 -16.96
N ARG A 386 -11.05 -12.62 -18.03
CA ARG A 386 -10.70 -13.58 -19.11
C ARG A 386 -9.39 -13.21 -19.78
N GLN A 387 -9.18 -11.95 -20.07
CA GLN A 387 -7.94 -11.45 -20.70
C GLN A 387 -6.71 -11.74 -19.82
N PHE A 388 -6.77 -11.48 -18.50
CA PHE A 388 -5.68 -11.79 -17.59
C PHE A 388 -5.46 -13.29 -17.42
N HIS A 389 -6.54 -14.09 -17.37
CA HIS A 389 -6.45 -15.54 -17.34
C HIS A 389 -5.73 -16.09 -18.58
N VAL A 390 -6.15 -15.67 -19.76
CA VAL A 390 -5.54 -16.08 -21.04
C VAL A 390 -4.08 -15.67 -21.13
N ARG A 391 -3.74 -14.49 -20.59
CA ARG A 391 -2.33 -14.03 -20.51
C ARG A 391 -1.48 -14.96 -19.65
N GLY A 392 -1.95 -15.33 -18.47
CA GLY A 392 -1.25 -16.27 -17.60
C GLY A 392 -1.07 -17.65 -18.25
N LEU A 393 -2.12 -18.15 -18.94
CA LEU A 393 -2.03 -19.39 -19.70
C LEU A 393 -1.01 -19.32 -20.83
N LEU A 394 -0.93 -18.20 -21.55
CA LEU A 394 0.05 -17.99 -22.61
C LEU A 394 1.48 -18.04 -22.07
N GLU A 395 1.75 -17.34 -20.98
CA GLU A 395 3.04 -17.32 -20.30
C GLU A 395 3.44 -18.74 -19.82
N GLU A 396 2.52 -19.46 -19.17
CA GLU A 396 2.72 -20.86 -18.75
C GLU A 396 2.97 -21.80 -19.96
N SER A 397 2.17 -21.64 -21.05
CA SER A 397 2.26 -22.49 -22.22
C SER A 397 3.54 -22.29 -23.01
N LEU A 398 4.03 -21.05 -23.11
CA LEU A 398 5.29 -20.73 -23.75
C LEU A 398 6.48 -21.28 -22.94
N ALA A 399 6.46 -21.11 -21.61
CA ALA A 399 7.50 -21.62 -20.74
C ALA A 399 7.57 -23.14 -20.73
N GLY A 400 6.41 -23.82 -20.76
CA GLY A 400 6.30 -25.27 -20.80
C GLY A 400 6.37 -25.93 -22.17
N ASN A 401 6.49 -25.14 -23.26
CA ASN A 401 6.38 -25.60 -24.66
C ASN A 401 5.13 -26.46 -24.90
N SER A 402 4.01 -26.12 -24.25
CA SER A 402 2.76 -26.90 -24.26
C SER A 402 1.73 -26.43 -25.27
N LEU A 403 2.07 -25.47 -26.14
CA LEU A 403 1.21 -25.09 -27.25
C LEU A 403 0.92 -26.27 -28.16
N GLU A 404 -0.32 -26.40 -28.63
CA GLU A 404 -0.69 -27.42 -29.60
C GLU A 404 -0.80 -26.81 -30.99
N VAL A 405 -0.48 -27.62 -32.00
CA VAL A 405 -0.62 -27.24 -33.42
C VAL A 405 -1.67 -28.15 -34.03
N PHE A 406 -2.75 -27.55 -34.49
CA PHE A 406 -3.81 -28.22 -35.23
C PHE A 406 -3.59 -27.99 -36.72
N LEU A 407 -3.80 -29.02 -37.50
CA LEU A 407 -3.67 -28.96 -38.96
C LEU A 407 -5.07 -28.88 -39.58
N GLN A 408 -5.39 -27.77 -40.20
CA GLN A 408 -6.60 -27.58 -40.97
C GLN A 408 -6.38 -28.03 -42.43
N PRO A 409 -7.04 -29.09 -42.91
CA PRO A 409 -6.80 -29.62 -44.23
C PRO A 409 -7.27 -28.64 -45.31
N LEU A 410 -6.43 -28.48 -46.33
CA LEU A 410 -6.74 -27.74 -47.55
C LEU A 410 -6.96 -28.75 -48.68
N VAL A 411 -8.14 -28.67 -49.28
CA VAL A 411 -8.56 -29.62 -50.35
C VAL A 411 -8.58 -28.96 -51.70
N GLU A 412 -8.19 -29.71 -52.72
CA GLU A 412 -8.33 -29.29 -54.11
C GLU A 412 -9.82 -29.32 -54.49
N ALA A 413 -10.38 -28.19 -54.95
CA ALA A 413 -11.80 -28.04 -55.22
C ALA A 413 -12.32 -28.96 -56.32
N SER A 414 -11.48 -29.37 -57.25
CA SER A 414 -11.87 -30.22 -58.39
C SER A 414 -11.97 -31.70 -58.04
N SER A 415 -11.06 -32.19 -57.19
CA SER A 415 -10.95 -33.62 -56.85
C SER A 415 -11.41 -33.97 -55.45
N GLY A 416 -11.54 -32.97 -54.54
CA GLY A 416 -11.84 -33.19 -53.14
C GLY A 416 -10.68 -33.83 -52.36
N ARG A 417 -9.48 -33.93 -52.94
CA ARG A 417 -8.30 -34.51 -52.27
C ARG A 417 -7.64 -33.51 -51.38
N VAL A 418 -7.11 -33.97 -50.23
CA VAL A 418 -6.30 -33.15 -49.35
C VAL A 418 -4.93 -32.93 -50.02
N GLU A 419 -4.56 -31.69 -50.29
CA GLU A 419 -3.29 -31.30 -50.89
C GLU A 419 -2.27 -30.79 -49.85
N GLY A 420 -2.76 -30.16 -48.82
CA GLY A 420 -1.91 -29.60 -47.75
C GLY A 420 -2.76 -29.26 -46.51
N ALA A 421 -2.13 -28.55 -45.58
CA ALA A 421 -2.81 -28.07 -44.40
C ALA A 421 -2.30 -26.70 -43.94
N GLU A 422 -3.10 -25.99 -43.19
CA GLU A 422 -2.68 -24.80 -42.44
C GLU A 422 -2.44 -25.17 -40.96
N ALA A 423 -1.29 -24.80 -40.45
CA ALA A 423 -0.92 -25.01 -39.06
C ALA A 423 -1.52 -23.88 -38.20
N LEU A 424 -2.41 -24.24 -37.33
CA LEU A 424 -3.15 -23.34 -36.46
C LEU A 424 -2.80 -23.62 -35.01
N VAL A 425 -2.15 -22.65 -34.34
CA VAL A 425 -1.83 -22.77 -32.92
C VAL A 425 -3.08 -22.79 -32.06
N ARG A 426 -3.06 -23.64 -31.04
CA ARG A 426 -4.09 -23.74 -30.01
C ARG A 426 -3.41 -23.79 -28.65
N MET A 427 -4.09 -23.23 -27.65
CA MET A 427 -3.69 -23.30 -26.26
C MET A 427 -4.79 -24.02 -25.48
N LYS A 428 -4.42 -24.83 -24.51
CA LYS A 428 -5.40 -25.51 -23.65
C LYS A 428 -5.50 -24.80 -22.32
N ASP A 429 -6.72 -24.56 -21.88
CA ASP A 429 -7.02 -24.12 -20.52
C ASP A 429 -6.84 -25.29 -19.54
N LYS A 430 -6.79 -25.01 -18.24
CA LYS A 430 -6.62 -26.01 -17.16
C LYS A 430 -7.76 -27.05 -17.10
N ASP A 431 -8.93 -26.70 -17.60
CA ASP A 431 -10.10 -27.58 -17.73
C ASP A 431 -10.08 -28.42 -19.01
N GLY A 432 -9.08 -28.24 -19.87
CA GLY A 432 -8.94 -28.92 -21.15
C GLY A 432 -9.65 -28.26 -22.31
N SER A 433 -10.35 -27.15 -22.09
CA SER A 433 -10.98 -26.38 -23.17
C SER A 433 -9.92 -25.69 -24.05
N ILE A 434 -10.25 -25.53 -25.33
CA ILE A 434 -9.33 -24.93 -26.31
C ILE A 434 -9.55 -23.42 -26.33
N VAL A 435 -8.44 -22.68 -26.11
CA VAL A 435 -8.37 -21.24 -26.29
C VAL A 435 -7.93 -20.94 -27.73
N GLY A 436 -8.75 -20.19 -28.43
CA GLY A 436 -8.50 -19.83 -29.84
C GLY A 436 -7.45 -18.74 -29.99
N PRO A 437 -6.77 -18.68 -31.16
CA PRO A 437 -5.71 -17.69 -31.39
C PRO A 437 -6.18 -16.23 -31.32
N ALA A 438 -7.44 -15.95 -31.62
CA ALA A 438 -8.02 -14.61 -31.51
C ALA A 438 -8.01 -14.04 -30.08
N GLU A 439 -7.91 -14.90 -29.05
CA GLU A 439 -7.84 -14.44 -27.65
C GLU A 439 -6.42 -14.08 -27.19
N PHE A 440 -5.36 -14.60 -27.86
CA PHE A 440 -3.99 -14.43 -27.34
C PHE A 440 -2.96 -13.91 -28.36
N ILE A 441 -3.23 -13.95 -29.68
CA ILE A 441 -2.25 -13.50 -30.69
C ILE A 441 -1.94 -12.00 -30.58
N ASP A 442 -2.97 -11.18 -30.41
CA ASP A 442 -2.77 -9.73 -30.25
C ASP A 442 -1.96 -9.41 -29.00
N MET A 443 -2.23 -10.15 -27.92
CA MET A 443 -1.51 -10.03 -26.65
C MET A 443 -0.06 -10.51 -26.79
N ALA A 444 0.18 -11.63 -27.48
CA ALA A 444 1.52 -12.11 -27.77
C ALA A 444 2.31 -11.10 -28.61
N SER A 445 1.64 -10.45 -29.55
CA SER A 445 2.25 -9.41 -30.41
C SER A 445 2.63 -8.16 -29.59
N ALA A 446 1.72 -7.70 -28.73
CA ALA A 446 1.97 -6.53 -27.89
C ALA A 446 3.12 -6.73 -26.87
N THR A 447 3.34 -7.97 -26.43
CA THR A 447 4.39 -8.33 -25.46
C THR A 447 5.69 -8.81 -26.11
N GLY A 448 5.73 -8.95 -27.44
CA GLY A 448 6.87 -9.55 -28.16
C GLY A 448 6.95 -11.09 -28.05
N ALA A 449 6.03 -11.71 -27.33
CA ALA A 449 5.97 -13.16 -27.16
C ALA A 449 5.62 -13.91 -28.45
N VAL A 450 5.10 -13.20 -29.46
CA VAL A 450 4.75 -13.76 -30.78
C VAL A 450 5.94 -14.41 -31.49
N SER A 451 7.17 -13.95 -31.25
CA SER A 451 8.39 -14.56 -31.82
C SER A 451 8.63 -15.95 -31.25
N ILE A 452 8.58 -16.09 -29.91
CA ILE A 452 8.75 -17.37 -29.23
C ILE A 452 7.63 -18.34 -29.62
N LEU A 453 6.39 -17.84 -29.69
CA LEU A 453 5.24 -18.60 -30.15
C LEU A 453 5.46 -19.14 -31.57
N GLY A 454 5.90 -18.30 -32.50
CA GLY A 454 6.19 -18.68 -33.88
C GLY A 454 7.28 -19.74 -33.99
N GLU A 455 8.38 -19.59 -33.22
CA GLU A 455 9.46 -20.59 -33.15
C GLU A 455 8.97 -21.95 -32.67
N GLN A 456 8.18 -22.00 -31.59
CA GLN A 456 7.64 -23.25 -31.05
C GLN A 456 6.67 -23.93 -32.04
N VAL A 457 5.78 -23.16 -32.69
CA VAL A 457 4.86 -23.67 -33.69
C VAL A 457 5.63 -24.24 -34.87
N PHE A 458 6.63 -23.49 -35.38
CA PHE A 458 7.46 -23.94 -36.50
C PHE A 458 8.25 -25.22 -36.18
N ALA A 459 8.86 -25.29 -35.01
CA ALA A 459 9.57 -26.48 -34.55
C ALA A 459 8.65 -27.73 -34.52
N LYS A 460 7.42 -27.60 -33.99
CA LYS A 460 6.44 -28.70 -33.93
C LYS A 460 5.98 -29.14 -35.32
N VAL A 461 5.83 -28.22 -36.26
CA VAL A 461 5.52 -28.57 -37.65
C VAL A 461 6.69 -29.30 -38.30
N CYS A 462 7.92 -28.85 -38.07
CA CYS A 462 9.12 -29.55 -38.57
C CYS A 462 9.23 -30.96 -37.98
N GLU A 463 8.95 -31.15 -36.71
CA GLU A 463 8.90 -32.47 -36.05
C GLU A 463 7.84 -33.37 -36.71
N PHE A 464 6.63 -32.86 -36.91
CA PHE A 464 5.56 -33.60 -37.59
C PHE A 464 5.96 -34.03 -39.01
N ILE A 465 6.61 -33.16 -39.78
CA ILE A 465 7.09 -33.47 -41.12
C ILE A 465 8.20 -34.53 -41.06
N ARG A 466 9.19 -34.37 -40.22
CA ARG A 466 10.29 -35.30 -40.02
C ARG A 466 9.81 -36.70 -39.67
N ASP A 467 8.78 -36.80 -38.84
CA ASP A 467 8.22 -38.06 -38.34
C ASP A 467 7.25 -38.71 -39.36
N GLY A 468 7.23 -38.24 -40.64
CA GLY A 468 6.42 -38.83 -41.71
C GLY A 468 4.97 -38.41 -41.72
N GLY A 469 4.59 -37.36 -41.00
CA GLY A 469 3.20 -36.92 -40.87
C GLY A 469 2.56 -36.47 -42.18
N LEU A 470 3.33 -35.89 -43.10
CA LEU A 470 2.82 -35.49 -44.43
C LEU A 470 2.38 -36.72 -45.22
N GLU A 471 3.20 -37.75 -45.30
CA GLU A 471 2.92 -38.97 -46.05
C GLU A 471 1.77 -39.74 -45.41
N ALA A 472 1.74 -39.83 -44.08
CA ALA A 472 0.63 -40.48 -43.34
C ALA A 472 -0.74 -39.85 -43.57
N CYS A 473 -0.78 -38.52 -43.79
CA CYS A 473 -2.00 -37.75 -44.05
C CYS A 473 -2.28 -37.53 -45.55
N GLY A 474 -1.40 -37.98 -46.46
CA GLY A 474 -1.52 -37.76 -47.88
C GLY A 474 -1.37 -36.29 -48.31
N MET A 475 -0.65 -35.51 -47.52
CA MET A 475 -0.39 -34.08 -47.72
C MET A 475 0.96 -33.83 -48.37
N LYS A 476 1.08 -32.74 -49.10
CA LYS A 476 2.32 -32.36 -49.79
C LYS A 476 3.06 -31.23 -49.07
N TRP A 477 2.33 -30.43 -48.30
CA TRP A 477 2.87 -29.23 -47.61
C TRP A 477 2.04 -28.81 -46.42
N VAL A 478 2.63 -28.03 -45.54
CA VAL A 478 1.97 -27.34 -44.41
C VAL A 478 2.29 -25.86 -44.49
N HIS A 479 1.26 -25.03 -44.42
CA HIS A 479 1.39 -23.59 -44.34
C HIS A 479 1.49 -23.18 -42.87
N VAL A 480 2.52 -22.39 -42.51
CA VAL A 480 2.72 -21.84 -41.16
C VAL A 480 2.61 -20.33 -41.23
N ASN A 481 1.73 -19.75 -40.41
CA ASN A 481 1.61 -18.31 -40.27
C ASN A 481 2.76 -17.79 -39.38
N VAL A 482 3.72 -17.09 -40.02
CA VAL A 482 4.86 -16.48 -39.34
C VAL A 482 4.60 -14.98 -39.23
N GLY A 483 4.57 -14.44 -38.03
CA GLY A 483 4.43 -12.99 -37.80
C GLY A 483 5.62 -12.21 -38.40
N GLN A 484 5.39 -10.96 -38.80
CA GLN A 484 6.41 -10.12 -39.40
C GLN A 484 7.73 -10.02 -38.58
N CYS A 485 7.64 -10.07 -37.26
CA CYS A 485 8.81 -10.07 -36.37
C CYS A 485 9.58 -11.40 -36.37
N SER A 486 8.94 -12.53 -36.67
CA SER A 486 9.58 -13.85 -36.69
C SER A 486 10.45 -14.06 -37.92
N VAL A 487 10.12 -13.38 -39.05
CA VAL A 487 10.89 -13.47 -40.28
C VAL A 487 12.29 -12.82 -40.17
N CYS A 488 12.43 -11.83 -39.28
CA CYS A 488 13.71 -11.19 -39.00
C CYS A 488 14.62 -12.00 -38.06
N ALA A 489 14.06 -12.92 -37.25
CA ALA A 489 14.80 -13.70 -36.29
C ALA A 489 15.26 -15.07 -36.80
N VAL A 490 14.64 -15.62 -37.84
CA VAL A 490 15.07 -16.87 -38.47
C VAL A 490 16.19 -16.53 -39.45
N VAL A 491 17.37 -16.33 -38.93
CA VAL A 491 18.59 -16.49 -39.69
C VAL A 491 18.64 -17.96 -40.09
N TRP A 492 18.48 -18.21 -41.39
CA TRP A 492 18.72 -19.52 -42.00
C TRP A 492 20.20 -19.92 -41.82
N GLN A 493 20.55 -20.29 -40.60
CA GLN A 493 21.80 -20.97 -40.32
C GLN A 493 21.48 -22.44 -40.11
N ASN A 494 21.86 -23.22 -41.10
CA ASN A 494 21.78 -24.69 -41.18
C ASN A 494 20.48 -25.23 -41.80
N ALA A 495 20.37 -25.07 -43.11
CA ALA A 495 19.83 -26.10 -43.98
C ALA A 495 21.00 -26.91 -44.54
#